data_8fcd7660427be0107c92db392de5c3e3
#
_entry.id   8fcd7660427be0107c92db392de5c3e3
#
_cell.length_a   1.000
_cell.length_b   1.000
_cell.length_c   1.000
_cell.angle_alpha   90.00
_cell.angle_beta   90.00
_cell.angle_gamma   90.00
#
_symmetry.space_group_name_H-M   'P 1'
#
loop_
_entity.id
_entity.type
_entity.pdbx_description
1 polymer ?
#
loop_
_entity_poly.entity_id
_entity_poly.type
_entity_poly.pdbx_seq_one_letter_code
_entity_poly.pdbx_strand_id
1 'polypeptide(L)'
;AGGIAVATMPLLRERELTYILDKAQVQFALCDKALAGELAAAQAKSPALGRTIHFNDPGPDGLEALMARQSGGFRNVIPAQDDVALIAFTSGTTGQAKGTVHFHSDVLAICDCFPRSTLKPASDDIFCGSPPLAFTFGLGGLLLFPMRFGASTLLLERCPPAELLQAVQDHRLSVIFTAPTAYRAMADLAKRYDISSLKKCVSAGEHLPAATFTAWRQASGISIIDGIGSTEMLHIFISSTGDDVRPGATGKAIPGYQAMVVDDEMRPVAPGTVGRLAVRGPTGCRYLSNLEQ
;
A
#
# COMPACT_ATOMS: atom_id res chain seq x y z
N ALA A 1 -8.33 -0.67 18.82
CA ALA A 1 -7.73 -1.40 19.95
C ALA A 1 -6.62 -0.60 20.63
N GLY A 2 -6.12 0.48 19.99
CA GLY A 2 -5.05 1.33 20.51
C GLY A 2 -3.65 0.75 20.30
N GLY A 3 -3.51 -0.27 19.47
CA GLY A 3 -2.20 -0.81 19.10
C GLY A 3 -1.60 -0.14 17.86
N ILE A 4 -0.27 -0.23 17.72
CA ILE A 4 0.46 0.22 16.54
C ILE A 4 0.58 -0.95 15.57
N ALA A 5 0.13 -0.79 14.32
CA ALA A 5 0.20 -1.83 13.32
C ALA A 5 1.60 -1.92 12.69
N VAL A 6 2.12 -3.16 12.55
CA VAL A 6 3.34 -3.46 11.80
C VAL A 6 3.01 -4.57 10.82
N ALA A 7 2.76 -4.23 9.57
CA ALA A 7 2.42 -5.21 8.55
C ALA A 7 3.69 -5.74 7.87
N THR A 8 3.77 -7.06 7.70
CA THR A 8 4.91 -7.75 7.09
C THR A 8 4.49 -8.57 5.88
N MET A 9 5.41 -8.74 4.94
CA MET A 9 5.20 -9.55 3.75
C MET A 9 5.24 -11.04 4.10
N PRO A 10 4.37 -11.89 3.51
CA PRO A 10 4.40 -13.34 3.71
C PRO A 10 5.70 -14.00 3.26
N LEU A 11 6.48 -13.34 2.41
CA LEU A 11 7.75 -13.85 1.88
C LEU A 11 8.94 -13.62 2.81
N LEU A 12 8.78 -12.83 3.88
CA LEU A 12 9.86 -12.58 4.84
C LEU A 12 10.20 -13.86 5.59
N ARG A 13 11.49 -14.03 5.86
CA ARG A 13 12.03 -15.17 6.58
C ARG A 13 12.44 -14.78 8.00
N GLU A 14 12.84 -15.76 8.76
CA GLU A 14 13.23 -15.60 10.15
C GLU A 14 14.17 -14.39 10.38
N ARG A 15 15.17 -14.19 9.53
CA ARG A 15 16.15 -13.09 9.68
C ARG A 15 15.51 -11.70 9.59
N GLU A 16 14.70 -11.48 8.56
CA GLU A 16 14.00 -10.20 8.35
C GLU A 16 12.94 -9.98 9.42
N LEU A 17 12.21 -11.05 9.78
CA LEU A 17 11.20 -10.98 10.84
C LEU A 17 11.83 -10.65 12.18
N THR A 18 12.95 -11.29 12.57
CA THR A 18 13.69 -10.96 13.80
C THR A 18 14.07 -9.49 13.84
N TYR A 19 14.62 -8.97 12.73
CA TYR A 19 15.00 -7.56 12.66
C TYR A 19 13.80 -6.63 12.87
N ILE A 20 12.67 -6.91 12.23
CA ILE A 20 11.44 -6.11 12.36
C ILE A 20 10.88 -6.18 13.78
N LEU A 21 10.80 -7.38 14.35
CA LEU A 21 10.31 -7.59 15.71
C LEU A 21 11.12 -6.82 16.74
N ASP A 22 12.44 -6.90 16.66
CA ASP A 22 13.34 -6.21 17.58
C ASP A 22 13.33 -4.69 17.36
N LYS A 23 13.38 -4.25 16.10
CA LYS A 23 13.40 -2.82 15.77
C LYS A 23 12.12 -2.11 16.17
N ALA A 24 10.97 -2.72 15.94
CA ALA A 24 9.66 -2.16 16.29
C ALA A 24 9.16 -2.57 17.68
N GLN A 25 9.95 -3.37 18.44
CA GLN A 25 9.57 -3.88 19.78
C GLN A 25 8.16 -4.49 19.76
N VAL A 26 7.92 -5.38 18.79
CA VAL A 26 6.61 -6.01 18.58
C VAL A 26 6.31 -6.95 19.74
N GLN A 27 5.18 -6.73 20.43
CA GLN A 27 4.78 -7.51 21.60
C GLN A 27 3.76 -8.61 21.27
N PHE A 28 3.01 -8.44 20.18
CA PHE A 28 1.91 -9.31 19.76
C PHE A 28 1.91 -9.51 18.26
N ALA A 29 1.73 -10.76 17.81
CA ALA A 29 1.66 -11.07 16.40
C ALA A 29 0.39 -11.86 16.03
N LEU A 30 -0.18 -11.54 14.87
CA LEU A 30 -1.16 -12.34 14.16
C LEU A 30 -0.48 -12.94 12.93
N CYS A 31 -0.55 -14.24 12.75
CA CYS A 31 0.14 -14.93 11.67
C CYS A 31 -0.73 -16.05 11.09
N ASP A 32 -0.70 -16.20 9.77
CA ASP A 32 -1.29 -17.38 9.14
C ASP A 32 -0.61 -18.66 9.66
N LYS A 33 -1.39 -19.70 9.94
CA LYS A 33 -0.88 -21.00 10.41
C LYS A 33 0.16 -21.59 9.47
N ALA A 34 -0.03 -21.42 8.17
CA ALA A 34 0.90 -21.92 7.15
C ALA A 34 2.29 -21.24 7.20
N LEU A 35 2.39 -20.04 7.79
CA LEU A 35 3.62 -19.25 7.92
C LEU A 35 4.22 -19.32 9.34
N ALA A 36 3.64 -20.09 10.23
CA ALA A 36 4.00 -20.14 11.66
C ALA A 36 5.49 -20.46 11.91
N GLY A 37 6.10 -21.31 11.07
CA GLY A 37 7.49 -21.76 11.26
C GLY A 37 8.51 -20.62 11.25
N GLU A 38 8.42 -19.72 10.28
CA GLU A 38 9.35 -18.58 10.16
C GLU A 38 9.17 -17.58 11.32
N LEU A 39 7.92 -17.33 11.71
CA LEU A 39 7.63 -16.45 12.85
C LEU A 39 8.08 -17.04 14.18
N ALA A 40 7.88 -18.36 14.39
CA ALA A 40 8.33 -19.04 15.61
C ALA A 40 9.86 -19.01 15.76
N ALA A 41 10.59 -19.22 14.65
CA ALA A 41 12.04 -19.10 14.63
C ALA A 41 12.52 -17.68 14.97
N ALA A 42 11.82 -16.65 14.45
CA ALA A 42 12.09 -15.25 14.78
C ALA A 42 11.74 -14.93 16.25
N GLN A 43 10.61 -15.42 16.76
CA GLN A 43 10.17 -15.24 18.15
C GLN A 43 11.18 -15.78 19.15
N ALA A 44 11.80 -16.92 18.85
CA ALA A 44 12.86 -17.51 19.70
C ALA A 44 14.08 -16.58 19.88
N LYS A 45 14.28 -15.62 18.98
CA LYS A 45 15.37 -14.64 19.00
C LYS A 45 14.94 -13.24 19.44
N SER A 46 13.64 -12.98 19.50
CA SER A 46 13.04 -11.67 19.79
C SER A 46 12.21 -11.73 21.07
N PRO A 47 12.82 -11.53 22.26
CA PRO A 47 12.13 -11.68 23.54
C PRO A 47 10.97 -10.70 23.76
N ALA A 48 10.90 -9.60 23.00
CA ALA A 48 9.80 -8.65 23.04
C ALA A 48 8.49 -9.25 22.57
N LEU A 49 8.51 -10.22 21.63
CA LEU A 49 7.30 -10.89 21.13
C LEU A 49 6.76 -11.89 22.15
N GLY A 50 5.88 -11.41 23.02
CA GLY A 50 5.32 -12.21 24.12
C GLY A 50 4.19 -13.15 23.69
N ARG A 51 3.45 -12.84 22.62
CA ARG A 51 2.29 -13.62 22.20
C ARG A 51 2.10 -13.64 20.70
N THR A 52 1.88 -14.84 20.15
CA THR A 52 1.45 -15.04 18.76
C THR A 52 0.10 -15.76 18.75
N ILE A 53 -0.82 -15.32 17.89
CA ILE A 53 -2.08 -16.00 17.57
C ILE A 53 -2.08 -16.32 16.08
N HIS A 54 -2.46 -17.54 15.73
CA HIS A 54 -2.57 -17.96 14.34
C HIS A 54 -4.01 -17.84 13.84
N PHE A 55 -4.20 -17.29 12.65
CA PHE A 55 -5.43 -17.41 11.89
C PHE A 55 -5.32 -18.56 10.87
N ASN A 56 -6.44 -18.98 10.29
CA ASN A 56 -6.55 -20.23 9.54
C ASN A 56 -6.05 -21.44 10.35
N ASP A 57 -6.23 -21.39 11.68
CA ASP A 57 -5.90 -22.46 12.61
C ASP A 57 -7.20 -23.06 13.16
N PRO A 58 -7.54 -24.32 12.83
CA PRO A 58 -8.75 -24.97 13.34
C PRO A 58 -8.68 -25.34 14.83
N GLY A 59 -7.53 -25.13 15.47
CA GLY A 59 -7.33 -25.43 16.88
C GLY A 59 -8.08 -24.48 17.81
N PRO A 60 -8.25 -24.86 19.08
CA PRO A 60 -9.01 -24.05 20.05
C PRO A 60 -8.35 -22.72 20.39
N ASP A 61 -7.06 -22.55 20.12
CA ASP A 61 -6.29 -21.33 20.37
C ASP A 61 -6.09 -20.48 19.09
N GLY A 62 -6.68 -20.92 17.97
CA GLY A 62 -6.71 -20.15 16.73
C GLY A 62 -7.57 -18.90 16.84
N LEU A 63 -7.28 -17.90 16.00
CA LEU A 63 -7.95 -16.60 16.03
C LEU A 63 -9.48 -16.74 15.91
N GLU A 64 -9.95 -17.58 15.00
CA GLU A 64 -11.38 -17.80 14.74
C GLU A 64 -12.09 -18.38 15.96
N ALA A 65 -11.48 -19.36 16.62
CA ALA A 65 -12.02 -19.96 17.83
C ALA A 65 -12.00 -18.98 19.01
N LEU A 66 -10.97 -18.14 19.12
CA LEU A 66 -10.89 -17.09 20.14
C LEU A 66 -11.95 -16.02 19.89
N MET A 67 -12.18 -15.61 18.65
CA MET A 67 -13.21 -14.65 18.27
C MET A 67 -14.62 -15.17 18.58
N ALA A 68 -14.89 -16.45 18.28
CA ALA A 68 -16.19 -17.06 18.53
C ALA A 68 -16.58 -17.10 20.02
N ARG A 69 -15.61 -17.02 20.93
CA ARG A 69 -15.84 -16.99 22.39
C ARG A 69 -16.12 -15.59 22.91
N GLN A 70 -15.98 -14.55 22.08
CA GLN A 70 -16.21 -13.18 22.53
C GLN A 70 -17.71 -12.83 22.46
N SER A 71 -18.17 -12.02 23.41
CA SER A 71 -19.56 -11.56 23.48
C SER A 71 -19.95 -10.52 22.43
N GLY A 72 -19.00 -10.09 21.59
CA GLY A 72 -19.22 -9.04 20.59
C GLY A 72 -19.21 -7.61 21.13
N GLY A 73 -19.20 -7.45 22.45
CA GLY A 73 -19.08 -6.12 23.09
C GLY A 73 -17.64 -5.63 23.07
N PHE A 74 -17.37 -4.55 22.34
CA PHE A 74 -16.02 -3.94 22.30
C PHE A 74 -16.12 -2.43 22.47
N ARG A 75 -15.31 -1.88 23.37
CA ARG A 75 -15.17 -0.43 23.55
C ARG A 75 -13.88 0.03 22.86
N ASN A 76 -14.03 0.85 21.82
CA ASN A 76 -12.89 1.42 21.13
C ASN A 76 -12.03 2.30 22.05
N VAL A 77 -10.71 2.18 21.89
CA VAL A 77 -9.78 3.20 22.35
C VAL A 77 -9.88 4.37 21.38
N ILE A 78 -9.97 5.59 21.90
CA ILE A 78 -10.00 6.81 21.08
C ILE A 78 -8.58 7.36 21.03
N PRO A 79 -7.85 7.18 19.91
CA PRO A 79 -6.50 7.69 19.75
C PRO A 79 -6.53 9.20 19.46
N ALA A 80 -5.45 9.90 19.80
CA ALA A 80 -5.20 11.24 19.33
C ALA A 80 -4.72 11.20 17.86
N GLN A 81 -4.83 12.32 17.15
CA GLN A 81 -4.41 12.42 15.75
C GLN A 81 -2.89 12.24 15.58
N ASP A 82 -2.12 12.55 16.60
CA ASP A 82 -0.66 12.46 16.70
C ASP A 82 -0.17 11.19 17.42
N ASP A 83 -1.08 10.27 17.78
CA ASP A 83 -0.70 8.93 18.18
C ASP A 83 -0.20 8.13 16.97
N VAL A 84 0.79 7.27 17.21
CA VAL A 84 1.35 6.39 16.18
C VAL A 84 0.29 5.35 15.77
N ALA A 85 -0.02 5.31 14.48
CA ALA A 85 -0.99 4.36 13.91
C ALA A 85 -0.30 3.11 13.35
N LEU A 86 0.81 3.30 12.64
CA LEU A 86 1.54 2.20 12.01
C LEU A 86 3.04 2.48 11.88
N ILE A 87 3.80 1.40 11.78
CA ILE A 87 5.21 1.41 11.40
C ILE A 87 5.32 0.60 10.10
N ALA A 88 5.73 1.24 9.01
CA ALA A 88 5.94 0.60 7.72
C ALA A 88 7.45 0.48 7.44
N PHE A 89 7.89 -0.73 7.08
CA PHE A 89 9.30 -0.95 6.77
C PHE A 89 9.54 -0.76 5.27
N THR A 90 10.57 0.05 4.94
CA THR A 90 11.00 0.26 3.55
C THR A 90 11.81 -0.93 3.06
N SER A 91 11.86 -1.14 1.74
CA SER A 91 12.70 -2.17 1.11
C SER A 91 14.21 -1.90 1.21
N GLY A 92 14.61 -0.73 1.72
CA GLY A 92 15.99 -0.35 1.99
C GLY A 92 16.93 -0.42 0.80
N THR A 93 17.14 0.67 0.09
CA THR A 93 18.16 0.79 -0.97
C THR A 93 19.60 0.69 -0.44
N THR A 94 19.79 0.78 0.87
CA THR A 94 21.09 0.79 1.57
C THR A 94 21.38 -0.46 2.40
N GLY A 95 20.61 -1.54 2.24
CA GLY A 95 20.87 -2.86 2.84
C GLY A 95 19.99 -3.24 4.04
N GLN A 96 19.64 -2.33 4.96
CA GLN A 96 18.70 -2.61 6.05
C GLN A 96 17.40 -1.82 5.87
N ALA A 97 16.27 -2.48 6.08
CA ALA A 97 14.96 -1.84 6.04
C ALA A 97 14.85 -0.78 7.15
N LYS A 98 14.34 0.41 6.80
CA LYS A 98 14.07 1.47 7.78
C LYS A 98 12.62 1.42 8.17
N GLY A 99 12.32 1.47 9.46
CA GLY A 99 10.95 1.62 9.97
C GLY A 99 10.51 3.08 9.90
N THR A 100 9.48 3.37 9.13
CA THR A 100 8.84 4.69 9.07
C THR A 100 7.64 4.72 10.01
N VAL A 101 7.60 5.69 10.91
CA VAL A 101 6.51 5.88 11.88
C VAL A 101 5.49 6.84 11.33
N HIS A 102 4.23 6.41 11.24
CA HIS A 102 3.10 7.22 10.75
C HIS A 102 2.01 7.36 11.79
N PHE A 103 1.38 8.52 11.79
CA PHE A 103 0.36 8.92 12.75
C PHE A 103 -1.06 8.69 12.21
N HIS A 104 -2.07 8.72 13.09
CA HIS A 104 -3.47 8.63 12.66
C HIS A 104 -3.86 9.76 11.70
N SER A 105 -3.30 10.96 11.88
CA SER A 105 -3.47 12.07 10.92
C SER A 105 -2.96 11.76 9.53
N ASP A 106 -1.81 11.05 9.39
CA ASP A 106 -1.25 10.70 8.08
C ASP A 106 -2.16 9.73 7.33
N VAL A 107 -2.72 8.75 8.05
CA VAL A 107 -3.66 7.77 7.47
C VAL A 107 -4.90 8.46 6.90
N LEU A 108 -5.44 9.46 7.59
CA LEU A 108 -6.57 10.24 7.08
C LEU A 108 -6.15 11.16 5.94
N ALA A 109 -4.99 11.79 6.03
CA ALA A 109 -4.49 12.71 5.01
C ALA A 109 -4.32 12.03 3.65
N ILE A 110 -3.72 10.82 3.57
CA ILE A 110 -3.61 10.10 2.30
C ILE A 110 -4.98 9.76 1.70
N CYS A 111 -5.98 9.49 2.53
CA CYS A 111 -7.35 9.23 2.07
C CYS A 111 -8.03 10.49 1.55
N ASP A 112 -7.66 11.66 2.05
CA ASP A 112 -8.26 12.93 1.64
C ASP A 112 -7.47 13.64 0.51
N CYS A 113 -6.22 13.27 0.23
CA CYS A 113 -5.42 13.86 -0.85
C CYS A 113 -5.63 13.15 -2.21
N PHE A 114 -4.96 12.01 -2.44
CA PHE A 114 -4.98 11.31 -3.72
C PHE A 114 -6.40 10.84 -4.14
N PRO A 115 -7.18 10.17 -3.27
CA PRO A 115 -8.49 9.72 -3.68
C PRO A 115 -9.44 10.88 -4.04
N ARG A 116 -9.53 11.92 -3.21
CA ARG A 116 -10.46 13.04 -3.47
C ARG A 116 -10.10 13.85 -4.70
N SER A 117 -8.82 14.07 -4.95
CA SER A 117 -8.38 14.92 -6.06
C SER A 117 -8.28 14.18 -7.40
N THR A 118 -7.80 12.95 -7.37
CA THR A 118 -7.34 12.22 -8.57
C THR A 118 -8.19 10.99 -8.85
N LEU A 119 -8.30 10.07 -7.91
CA LEU A 119 -9.00 8.80 -8.11
C LEU A 119 -10.52 8.93 -8.11
N LYS A 120 -11.07 9.78 -7.23
CA LYS A 120 -12.51 10.07 -7.06
C LYS A 120 -13.35 8.79 -6.92
N PRO A 121 -13.15 8.00 -5.86
CA PRO A 121 -13.93 6.81 -5.63
C PRO A 121 -15.40 7.12 -5.36
N ALA A 122 -16.28 6.20 -5.76
CA ALA A 122 -17.68 6.18 -5.39
C ALA A 122 -17.98 4.99 -4.45
N SER A 123 -19.06 5.05 -3.70
CA SER A 123 -19.43 3.99 -2.75
C SER A 123 -19.83 2.67 -3.42
N ASP A 124 -20.18 2.70 -4.69
CA ASP A 124 -20.46 1.53 -5.53
C ASP A 124 -19.21 0.96 -6.24
N ASP A 125 -18.05 1.58 -6.08
CA ASP A 125 -16.81 1.04 -6.62
C ASP A 125 -16.39 -0.26 -5.88
N ILE A 126 -15.84 -1.19 -6.65
CA ILE A 126 -15.25 -2.43 -6.13
C ILE A 126 -13.77 -2.43 -6.50
N PHE A 127 -12.92 -2.41 -5.48
CA PHE A 127 -11.47 -2.33 -5.61
C PHE A 127 -10.85 -3.73 -5.62
N CYS A 128 -9.74 -3.88 -6.35
CA CYS A 128 -8.85 -5.04 -6.28
C CYS A 128 -7.45 -4.65 -6.74
N GLY A 129 -6.49 -5.55 -6.56
CA GLY A 129 -5.14 -5.32 -7.09
C GLY A 129 -4.10 -6.29 -6.59
N SER A 130 -2.89 -6.15 -7.12
CA SER A 130 -1.76 -7.00 -6.80
C SER A 130 -0.85 -6.49 -5.67
N PRO A 131 -0.83 -5.18 -5.28
CA PRO A 131 0.08 -4.75 -4.22
C PRO A 131 -0.34 -5.35 -2.87
N PRO A 132 0.58 -5.97 -2.13
CA PRO A 132 0.29 -6.48 -0.79
C PRO A 132 -0.11 -5.37 0.19
N LEU A 133 -0.98 -5.68 1.15
CA LEU A 133 -1.37 -4.75 2.23
C LEU A 133 -0.20 -4.33 3.14
N ALA A 134 0.89 -5.11 3.13
CA ALA A 134 2.12 -4.75 3.85
C ALA A 134 2.89 -3.60 3.20
N PHE A 135 2.61 -3.26 1.95
CA PHE A 135 3.13 -2.07 1.28
C PHE A 135 2.12 -0.93 1.33
N THR A 136 2.61 0.28 1.49
CA THR A 136 1.77 1.48 1.60
C THR A 136 0.87 1.69 0.37
N PHE A 137 1.33 1.31 -0.83
CA PHE A 137 0.53 1.34 -2.05
C PHE A 137 -0.69 0.40 -1.97
N GLY A 138 -0.49 -0.84 -1.51
CA GLY A 138 -1.58 -1.78 -1.28
C GLY A 138 -2.46 -1.39 -0.08
N LEU A 139 -1.85 -0.97 1.03
CA LEU A 139 -2.57 -0.52 2.22
C LEU A 139 -3.56 0.62 1.90
N GLY A 140 -3.09 1.66 1.22
CA GLY A 140 -3.95 2.76 0.79
C GLY A 140 -4.97 2.31 -0.24
N GLY A 141 -4.51 1.73 -1.36
CA GLY A 141 -5.35 1.41 -2.51
C GLY A 141 -6.40 0.34 -2.27
N LEU A 142 -6.11 -0.68 -1.46
CA LEU A 142 -6.97 -1.85 -1.30
C LEU A 142 -7.69 -1.92 0.05
N LEU A 143 -7.31 -1.08 1.01
CA LEU A 143 -7.95 -1.06 2.33
C LEU A 143 -8.44 0.33 2.71
N LEU A 144 -7.54 1.30 2.86
CA LEU A 144 -7.89 2.59 3.46
C LEU A 144 -8.82 3.42 2.55
N PHE A 145 -8.57 3.44 1.25
CA PHE A 145 -9.40 4.22 0.32
C PHE A 145 -10.80 3.66 0.17
N PRO A 146 -11.01 2.35 -0.11
CA PRO A 146 -12.37 1.82 -0.13
C PRO A 146 -13.09 2.01 1.20
N MET A 147 -12.44 1.79 2.36
CA MET A 147 -13.05 2.05 3.67
C MET A 147 -13.46 3.53 3.85
N ARG A 148 -12.61 4.48 3.44
CA ARG A 148 -12.89 5.92 3.58
C ARG A 148 -14.08 6.39 2.77
N PHE A 149 -14.32 5.77 1.61
CA PHE A 149 -15.36 6.16 0.68
C PHE A 149 -16.61 5.25 0.70
N GLY A 150 -16.66 4.27 1.61
CA GLY A 150 -17.77 3.32 1.71
C GLY A 150 -17.87 2.36 0.52
N ALA A 151 -16.75 2.17 -0.20
CA ALA A 151 -16.62 1.24 -1.30
C ALA A 151 -16.25 -0.16 -0.82
N SER A 152 -16.34 -1.15 -1.73
CA SER A 152 -15.96 -2.53 -1.45
C SER A 152 -14.54 -2.83 -1.96
N THR A 153 -13.92 -3.87 -1.42
CA THR A 153 -12.66 -4.40 -1.92
C THR A 153 -12.68 -5.92 -1.99
N LEU A 154 -12.13 -6.47 -3.06
CA LEU A 154 -11.82 -7.89 -3.21
C LEU A 154 -10.33 -8.07 -2.97
N LEU A 155 -9.97 -8.84 -1.96
CA LEU A 155 -8.59 -9.21 -1.67
C LEU A 155 -8.31 -10.60 -2.23
N LEU A 156 -7.27 -10.72 -3.04
CA LEU A 156 -6.81 -11.98 -3.62
C LEU A 156 -5.49 -12.38 -2.97
N GLU A 157 -5.36 -13.63 -2.58
CA GLU A 157 -4.12 -14.18 -2.03
C GLU A 157 -2.99 -14.13 -3.07
N ARG A 158 -3.32 -14.42 -4.32
CA ARG A 158 -2.44 -14.29 -5.48
C ARG A 158 -3.16 -13.48 -6.54
N CYS A 159 -2.43 -12.62 -7.23
CA CYS A 159 -3.03 -11.72 -8.20
C CYS A 159 -2.16 -11.57 -9.46
N PRO A 160 -1.84 -12.67 -10.16
CA PRO A 160 -1.17 -12.58 -11.46
C PRO A 160 -2.10 -11.90 -12.49
N PRO A 161 -1.56 -11.36 -13.59
CA PRO A 161 -2.31 -10.57 -14.57
C PRO A 161 -3.60 -11.23 -15.09
N ALA A 162 -3.55 -12.53 -15.41
CA ALA A 162 -4.72 -13.27 -15.90
C ALA A 162 -5.79 -13.44 -14.82
N GLU A 163 -5.41 -13.73 -13.58
CA GLU A 163 -6.34 -13.88 -12.45
C GLU A 163 -6.97 -12.52 -12.08
N LEU A 164 -6.21 -11.42 -12.18
CA LEU A 164 -6.77 -10.08 -11.98
C LEU A 164 -7.84 -9.75 -13.04
N LEU A 165 -7.59 -10.05 -14.31
CA LEU A 165 -8.59 -9.86 -15.38
C LEU A 165 -9.81 -10.76 -15.18
N GLN A 166 -9.62 -12.02 -14.76
CA GLN A 166 -10.70 -12.92 -14.41
C GLN A 166 -11.53 -12.36 -13.25
N ALA A 167 -10.88 -11.84 -12.21
CA ALA A 167 -11.57 -11.22 -11.09
C ALA A 167 -12.34 -9.95 -11.50
N VAL A 168 -11.82 -9.15 -12.45
CA VAL A 168 -12.57 -8.02 -13.02
C VAL A 168 -13.87 -8.49 -13.63
N GLN A 169 -13.82 -9.56 -14.42
CA GLN A 169 -15.02 -10.13 -15.07
C GLN A 169 -16.00 -10.71 -14.05
N ASP A 170 -15.53 -11.58 -13.16
CA ASP A 170 -16.38 -12.38 -12.27
C ASP A 170 -17.02 -11.55 -11.16
N HIS A 171 -16.31 -10.54 -10.68
CA HIS A 171 -16.74 -9.69 -9.56
C HIS A 171 -17.10 -8.27 -9.97
N ARG A 172 -17.11 -7.98 -11.29
CA ARG A 172 -17.45 -6.65 -11.81
C ARG A 172 -16.62 -5.53 -11.19
N LEU A 173 -15.32 -5.76 -11.02
CA LEU A 173 -14.42 -4.78 -10.41
C LEU A 173 -14.39 -3.48 -11.21
N SER A 174 -14.39 -2.34 -10.51
CA SER A 174 -14.39 -1.02 -11.15
C SER A 174 -13.06 -0.27 -11.00
N VAL A 175 -12.26 -0.64 -10.00
CA VAL A 175 -10.97 0.02 -9.68
C VAL A 175 -9.89 -1.04 -9.45
N ILE A 176 -8.80 -0.93 -10.18
CA ILE A 176 -7.64 -1.81 -9.96
C ILE A 176 -6.37 -1.03 -9.66
N PHE A 177 -5.55 -1.60 -8.75
CA PHE A 177 -4.23 -1.12 -8.38
C PHE A 177 -3.20 -2.18 -8.75
N THR A 178 -2.23 -1.87 -9.61
CA THR A 178 -1.15 -2.82 -9.93
C THR A 178 0.07 -2.10 -10.50
N ALA A 179 1.17 -2.84 -10.71
CA ALA A 179 2.41 -2.30 -11.26
C ALA A 179 2.37 -2.18 -12.79
N PRO A 180 3.20 -1.33 -13.41
CA PRO A 180 3.35 -1.19 -14.87
C PRO A 180 3.60 -2.51 -15.60
N THR A 181 4.41 -3.39 -15.01
CA THR A 181 4.70 -4.73 -15.57
C THR A 181 3.46 -5.59 -15.72
N ALA A 182 2.53 -5.53 -14.75
CA ALA A 182 1.25 -6.23 -14.84
C ALA A 182 0.34 -5.64 -15.93
N TYR A 183 0.26 -4.31 -16.07
CA TYR A 183 -0.50 -3.67 -17.15
C TYR A 183 -0.01 -4.09 -18.53
N ARG A 184 1.31 -4.20 -18.72
CA ARG A 184 1.87 -4.71 -19.98
C ARG A 184 1.37 -6.12 -20.29
N ALA A 185 1.43 -7.02 -19.33
CA ALA A 185 0.96 -8.39 -19.51
C ALA A 185 -0.56 -8.48 -19.71
N MET A 186 -1.33 -7.67 -18.97
CA MET A 186 -2.78 -7.60 -19.10
C MET A 186 -3.24 -7.05 -20.46
N ALA A 187 -2.50 -6.13 -21.07
CA ALA A 187 -2.85 -5.56 -22.36
C ALA A 187 -3.00 -6.63 -23.46
N ASP A 188 -2.13 -7.64 -23.45
CA ASP A 188 -2.17 -8.76 -24.40
C ASP A 188 -3.34 -9.73 -24.14
N LEU A 189 -3.85 -9.75 -22.91
CA LEU A 189 -4.90 -10.66 -22.47
C LEU A 189 -6.29 -10.03 -22.44
N ALA A 190 -6.39 -8.71 -22.35
CA ALA A 190 -7.63 -7.97 -22.04
C ALA A 190 -8.83 -8.36 -22.93
N LYS A 191 -8.57 -8.63 -24.21
CA LYS A 191 -9.64 -9.01 -25.16
C LYS A 191 -10.29 -10.36 -24.87
N ARG A 192 -9.73 -11.17 -23.96
CA ARG A 192 -10.25 -12.49 -23.58
C ARG A 192 -11.22 -12.44 -22.41
N TYR A 193 -11.38 -11.28 -21.80
CA TYR A 193 -12.18 -11.06 -20.58
C TYR A 193 -13.18 -9.93 -20.76
N ASP A 194 -14.31 -10.00 -20.08
CA ASP A 194 -15.24 -8.88 -19.97
C ASP A 194 -14.73 -7.90 -18.90
N ILE A 195 -14.08 -6.83 -19.35
CA ILE A 195 -13.58 -5.75 -18.48
C ILE A 195 -14.47 -4.50 -18.54
N SER A 196 -15.71 -4.61 -19.01
CA SER A 196 -16.61 -3.46 -19.19
C SER A 196 -17.00 -2.75 -17.89
N SER A 197 -16.86 -3.42 -16.74
CA SER A 197 -17.07 -2.82 -15.41
C SER A 197 -15.93 -1.91 -14.97
N LEU A 198 -14.73 -2.08 -15.55
CA LEU A 198 -13.52 -1.38 -15.10
C LEU A 198 -13.58 0.09 -15.53
N LYS A 199 -13.38 0.99 -14.56
CA LYS A 199 -13.44 2.44 -14.75
C LYS A 199 -12.10 3.13 -14.47
N LYS A 200 -11.32 2.61 -13.51
CA LYS A 200 -10.12 3.26 -12.97
C LYS A 200 -8.97 2.26 -12.82
N CYS A 201 -7.84 2.61 -13.41
CA CYS A 201 -6.63 1.79 -13.41
C CYS A 201 -5.49 2.60 -12.81
N VAL A 202 -4.98 2.20 -11.65
CA VAL A 202 -3.91 2.91 -10.93
C VAL A 202 -2.61 2.14 -11.01
N SER A 203 -1.54 2.84 -11.34
CA SER A 203 -0.17 2.32 -11.42
C SER A 203 0.76 3.07 -10.49
N ALA A 204 1.65 2.37 -9.81
CA ALA A 204 2.77 2.94 -9.07
C ALA A 204 3.84 1.88 -8.76
N GLY A 205 4.92 2.30 -8.09
CA GLY A 205 6.01 1.44 -7.62
C GLY A 205 7.14 1.26 -8.64
N GLU A 206 6.87 1.48 -9.91
CA GLU A 206 7.84 1.41 -11.01
C GLU A 206 7.57 2.55 -12.00
N HIS A 207 8.55 2.83 -12.86
CA HIS A 207 8.32 3.75 -13.99
C HIS A 207 7.30 3.14 -14.97
N LEU A 208 6.27 3.90 -15.33
CA LEU A 208 5.29 3.52 -16.36
C LEU A 208 5.80 3.92 -17.76
N PRO A 209 6.29 2.95 -18.58
CA PRO A 209 6.69 3.27 -19.95
C PRO A 209 5.52 3.75 -20.80
N ALA A 210 5.76 4.75 -21.66
CA ALA A 210 4.75 5.25 -22.60
C ALA A 210 4.15 4.15 -23.49
N ALA A 211 4.96 3.16 -23.87
CA ALA A 211 4.51 2.00 -24.63
C ALA A 211 3.50 1.15 -23.86
N THR A 212 3.74 0.89 -22.57
CA THR A 212 2.79 0.15 -21.69
C THR A 212 1.49 0.91 -21.52
N PHE A 213 1.56 2.21 -21.25
CA PHE A 213 0.38 3.07 -21.17
C PHE A 213 -0.46 3.00 -22.45
N THR A 214 0.20 3.15 -23.61
CA THR A 214 -0.48 3.14 -24.92
C THR A 214 -1.10 1.79 -25.23
N ALA A 215 -0.38 0.68 -24.97
CA ALA A 215 -0.89 -0.67 -25.18
C ALA A 215 -2.13 -0.96 -24.31
N TRP A 216 -2.09 -0.61 -23.03
CA TRP A 216 -3.23 -0.79 -22.15
C TRP A 216 -4.44 0.05 -22.60
N ARG A 217 -4.22 1.33 -22.93
CA ARG A 217 -5.29 2.22 -23.40
C ARG A 217 -5.91 1.72 -24.71
N GLN A 218 -5.13 1.18 -25.63
CA GLN A 218 -5.64 0.57 -26.87
C GLN A 218 -6.43 -0.70 -26.62
N ALA A 219 -6.03 -1.52 -25.63
CA ALA A 219 -6.70 -2.78 -25.31
C ALA A 219 -7.98 -2.60 -24.52
N SER A 220 -8.03 -1.63 -23.59
CA SER A 220 -9.11 -1.46 -22.62
C SER A 220 -9.96 -0.19 -22.83
N GLY A 221 -9.48 0.79 -23.56
CA GLY A 221 -10.07 2.13 -23.64
C GLY A 221 -9.79 3.02 -22.42
N ILE A 222 -9.12 2.51 -21.37
CA ILE A 222 -8.95 3.18 -20.08
C ILE A 222 -7.53 3.74 -19.97
N SER A 223 -7.43 5.00 -19.56
CA SER A 223 -6.14 5.63 -19.23
C SER A 223 -5.66 5.19 -17.85
N ILE A 224 -4.37 4.86 -17.74
CA ILE A 224 -3.75 4.54 -16.45
C ILE A 224 -3.52 5.86 -15.68
N ILE A 225 -3.92 5.87 -14.43
CA ILE A 225 -3.56 6.91 -13.44
C ILE A 225 -2.24 6.46 -12.82
N ASP A 226 -1.13 7.03 -13.30
CA ASP A 226 0.20 6.73 -12.78
C ASP A 226 0.53 7.60 -11.56
N GLY A 227 1.35 7.09 -10.65
CA GLY A 227 1.70 7.81 -9.44
C GLY A 227 3.10 7.54 -8.91
N ILE A 228 3.74 8.59 -8.39
CA ILE A 228 4.92 8.49 -7.53
C ILE A 228 4.47 8.60 -6.08
N GLY A 229 4.82 7.61 -5.30
CA GLY A 229 4.66 7.58 -3.86
C GLY A 229 5.91 7.05 -3.17
N SER A 230 5.92 7.10 -1.86
CA SER A 230 6.97 6.47 -1.05
C SER A 230 6.40 5.99 0.28
N THR A 231 7.13 5.10 0.95
CA THR A 231 6.76 4.64 2.29
C THR A 231 6.77 5.80 3.28
N GLU A 232 7.71 6.74 3.14
CA GLU A 232 7.84 7.91 3.98
C GLU A 232 6.67 8.89 3.88
N MET A 233 6.05 9.00 2.70
CA MET A 233 4.88 9.82 2.46
C MET A 233 3.57 9.03 2.55
N LEU A 234 3.65 7.76 2.89
CA LEU A 234 2.58 6.79 3.09
C LEU A 234 1.82 6.38 1.82
N HIS A 235 1.76 7.22 0.78
CA HIS A 235 1.11 6.90 -0.50
C HIS A 235 1.58 7.84 -1.62
N ILE A 236 0.79 7.91 -2.71
CA ILE A 236 1.04 8.73 -3.89
C ILE A 236 0.90 10.21 -3.55
N PHE A 237 1.89 11.01 -3.97
CA PHE A 237 1.94 12.46 -3.82
C PHE A 237 2.20 13.22 -5.15
N ILE A 238 2.55 12.51 -6.22
CA ILE A 238 2.61 13.01 -7.61
C ILE A 238 1.76 12.09 -8.47
N SER A 239 0.86 12.67 -9.26
CA SER A 239 -0.01 11.94 -10.19
C SER A 239 -0.64 12.87 -11.20
N SER A 240 -1.34 12.31 -12.19
CA SER A 240 -2.21 13.02 -13.11
C SER A 240 -3.39 12.16 -13.54
N THR A 241 -4.48 12.80 -13.96
CA THR A 241 -5.68 12.13 -14.44
C THR A 241 -6.35 12.95 -15.54
N GLY A 242 -7.21 12.34 -16.33
CA GLY A 242 -7.94 12.99 -17.42
C GLY A 242 -6.99 13.59 -18.48
N ASP A 243 -7.22 14.84 -18.85
CA ASP A 243 -6.48 15.54 -19.92
C ASP A 243 -5.05 15.95 -19.51
N ASP A 244 -4.73 15.88 -18.22
CA ASP A 244 -3.38 16.14 -17.71
C ASP A 244 -2.42 14.98 -17.91
N VAL A 245 -2.92 13.77 -18.26
CA VAL A 245 -2.10 12.57 -18.44
C VAL A 245 -1.23 12.69 -19.69
N ARG A 246 0.08 12.52 -19.53
CA ARG A 246 1.06 12.49 -20.63
C ARG A 246 1.84 11.19 -20.59
N PRO A 247 1.76 10.34 -21.63
CA PRO A 247 2.51 9.08 -21.67
C PRO A 247 4.01 9.31 -21.45
N GLY A 248 4.59 8.57 -20.49
CA GLY A 248 6.01 8.69 -20.11
C GLY A 248 6.30 9.77 -19.06
N ALA A 249 5.28 10.48 -18.58
CA ALA A 249 5.40 11.40 -17.44
C ALA A 249 4.38 11.01 -16.36
N THR A 250 4.79 10.99 -15.09
CA THR A 250 3.90 10.59 -13.99
C THR A 250 2.87 11.67 -13.66
N GLY A 251 3.26 12.94 -13.72
CA GLY A 251 2.33 14.02 -13.41
C GLY A 251 2.95 15.16 -12.60
N LYS A 252 2.13 15.76 -11.76
CA LYS A 252 2.47 16.89 -10.87
C LYS A 252 2.08 16.58 -9.43
N ALA A 253 2.58 17.36 -8.48
CA ALA A 253 2.16 17.24 -7.09
C ALA A 253 0.64 17.35 -6.98
N ILE A 254 0.02 16.39 -6.30
CA ILE A 254 -1.43 16.40 -6.06
C ILE A 254 -1.78 17.46 -5.00
N PRO A 255 -3.04 17.93 -4.93
CA PRO A 255 -3.47 18.88 -3.90
C PRO A 255 -3.10 18.42 -2.49
N GLY A 256 -2.52 19.34 -1.71
CA GLY A 256 -1.96 19.09 -0.38
C GLY A 256 -0.44 18.89 -0.36
N TYR A 257 0.19 18.55 -1.50
CA TYR A 257 1.62 18.33 -1.60
C TYR A 257 2.31 19.37 -2.47
N GLN A 258 3.58 19.59 -2.18
CA GLN A 258 4.52 20.36 -2.97
C GLN A 258 5.71 19.47 -3.32
N ALA A 259 6.19 19.54 -4.55
CA ALA A 259 7.33 18.77 -4.99
C ALA A 259 8.25 19.64 -5.85
N MET A 260 9.56 19.44 -5.71
CA MET A 260 10.57 20.11 -6.53
C MET A 260 11.77 19.21 -6.74
N VAL A 261 12.49 19.43 -7.82
CA VAL A 261 13.77 18.77 -8.06
C VAL A 261 14.88 19.69 -7.56
N VAL A 262 15.80 19.15 -6.77
CA VAL A 262 16.87 19.89 -6.11
C VAL A 262 18.24 19.27 -6.38
N ASP A 263 19.30 20.06 -6.27
CA ASP A 263 20.70 19.61 -6.27
C ASP A 263 21.10 19.01 -4.90
N ASP A 264 22.36 18.65 -4.73
CA ASP A 264 22.89 18.10 -3.49
C ASP A 264 22.93 19.12 -2.33
N GLU A 265 22.93 20.42 -2.63
CA GLU A 265 22.81 21.51 -1.67
C GLU A 265 21.37 21.93 -1.39
N MET A 266 20.38 21.13 -1.83
CA MET A 266 18.94 21.36 -1.65
C MET A 266 18.42 22.64 -2.34
N ARG A 267 19.07 23.12 -3.39
CA ARG A 267 18.61 24.26 -4.19
C ARG A 267 17.80 23.77 -5.40
N PRO A 268 16.71 24.44 -5.75
CA PRO A 268 15.93 24.07 -6.94
C PRO A 268 16.79 24.10 -8.21
N VAL A 269 16.65 23.08 -9.06
CA VAL A 269 17.34 23.01 -10.36
C VAL A 269 16.41 23.47 -11.50
N ALA A 270 17.01 23.87 -12.61
CA ALA A 270 16.25 24.26 -13.79
C ALA A 270 15.45 23.09 -14.40
N PRO A 271 14.30 23.32 -15.05
CA PRO A 271 13.57 22.29 -15.77
C PRO A 271 14.45 21.54 -16.77
N GLY A 272 14.30 20.20 -16.80
CA GLY A 272 15.12 19.32 -17.65
C GLY A 272 16.42 18.85 -16.99
N THR A 273 16.77 19.38 -15.81
CA THR A 273 17.94 18.90 -15.04
C THR A 273 17.55 17.75 -14.13
N VAL A 274 18.35 16.68 -14.13
CA VAL A 274 18.21 15.55 -13.20
C VAL A 274 18.69 15.97 -11.83
N GLY A 275 17.95 15.62 -10.78
CA GLY A 275 18.28 15.92 -9.40
C GLY A 275 17.50 15.07 -8.42
N ARG A 276 17.52 15.44 -7.14
CA ARG A 276 16.82 14.75 -6.05
C ARG A 276 15.39 15.31 -5.93
N LEU A 277 14.43 14.42 -5.70
CA LEU A 277 13.04 14.81 -5.49
C LEU A 277 12.82 15.19 -4.02
N ALA A 278 12.56 16.47 -3.77
CA ALA A 278 12.14 16.98 -2.48
C ALA A 278 10.61 17.14 -2.45
N VAL A 279 9.99 16.65 -1.38
CA VAL A 279 8.53 16.64 -1.20
C VAL A 279 8.15 17.20 0.16
N ARG A 280 7.09 18.01 0.19
CA ARG A 280 6.45 18.51 1.41
C ARG A 280 4.94 18.35 1.30
N GLY A 281 4.29 17.94 2.39
CA GLY A 281 2.83 17.75 2.41
C GLY A 281 2.27 17.48 3.80
N PRO A 282 1.02 17.07 3.87
CA PRO A 282 0.34 16.78 5.13
C PRO A 282 0.79 15.45 5.76
N THR A 283 1.54 14.63 5.02
CA THR A 283 2.15 13.40 5.51
C THR A 283 3.66 13.50 5.50
N GLY A 284 4.29 12.67 6.27
CA GLY A 284 5.71 12.48 6.39
C GLY A 284 5.99 11.37 7.36
N CYS A 285 7.25 11.10 7.66
CA CYS A 285 7.57 10.09 8.65
C CYS A 285 8.68 10.55 9.60
N ARG A 286 8.77 9.86 10.74
CA ARG A 286 9.96 9.77 11.55
C ARG A 286 10.53 8.36 11.36
N TYR A 287 11.83 8.23 11.23
CA TYR A 287 12.45 6.90 11.23
C TYR A 287 12.54 6.37 12.66
N LEU A 288 12.11 5.11 12.80
CA LEU A 288 12.17 4.41 14.08
C LEU A 288 13.62 4.27 14.56
N SER A 289 13.91 4.70 15.77
CA SER A 289 15.25 4.66 16.41
C SER A 289 16.34 5.51 15.75
N ASN A 290 16.00 6.60 15.08
CA ASN A 290 16.94 7.68 14.82
C ASN A 290 16.74 8.83 15.84
N LEU A 291 16.47 8.47 17.10
CA LEU A 291 16.33 9.45 18.20
C LEU A 291 17.67 10.06 18.64
N GLU A 292 18.77 9.71 17.98
CA GLU A 292 20.11 10.27 18.24
C GLU A 292 20.67 11.10 17.07
N GLN A 293 19.82 11.52 16.11
CA GLN A 293 20.23 12.48 15.07
C GLN A 293 19.26 13.65 14.99
#